data_1996ac33f19fb46bf4bc04874405c86f
#
_entry.id   1996ac33f19fb46bf4bc04874405c86f
#
_cell.length_a   1.000
_cell.length_b   1.000
_cell.length_c   1.000
_cell.angle_alpha   90.00
_cell.angle_beta   90.00
_cell.angle_gamma   90.00
#
_symmetry.space_group_name_H-M   'P 1'
#
loop_
_entity.id
_entity.type
_entity.pdbx_description
1 polymer ?
#
loop_
_entity_poly.entity_id
_entity_poly.type
_entity_poly.pdbx_seq_one_letter_code
_entity_poly.pdbx_strand_id
1 'polypeptide(L)'
;MIAEEVKVKLKPETELRPCYILGHNKSKIKALFHCWTEIYYGMHGMHGTKTAAIVELEDGSVTLIHPQSIKFVSGIFNEYSWVEEEKLE
;
A
#
# COMPACT_ATOMS: atom_id res chain seq x y z
N MET A 1 -40.35 7.20 2.10
CA MET A 1 -39.59 6.15 2.44
C MET A 1 -38.17 6.53 2.70
N ILE A 2 -37.65 6.04 3.66
CA ILE A 2 -36.39 6.39 4.02
C ILE A 2 -35.45 5.36 3.71
N ALA A 3 -34.43 5.77 3.14
CA ALA A 3 -33.42 4.87 2.89
C ALA A 3 -32.88 4.47 4.18
N GLU A 4 -32.96 3.25 4.48
CA GLU A 4 -32.36 2.79 5.61
C GLU A 4 -30.96 2.84 5.52
N GLU A 5 -30.35 3.38 6.47
CA GLU A 5 -28.96 3.36 6.53
C GLU A 5 -28.53 2.01 6.88
N VAL A 6 -27.96 1.32 5.98
CA VAL A 6 -27.44 0.03 6.25
C VAL A 6 -26.07 0.22 6.79
N LYS A 7 -25.91 0.07 8.05
CA LYS A 7 -24.59 0.14 8.61
C LYS A 7 -23.99 -1.22 8.51
N VAL A 8 -23.15 -1.38 7.53
CA VAL A 8 -22.51 -2.63 7.36
C VAL A 8 -21.16 -2.53 8.01
N LYS A 9 -21.00 -3.20 9.09
CA LYS A 9 -19.72 -3.28 9.70
C LYS A 9 -19.05 -4.50 9.18
N LEU A 10 -18.27 -4.29 8.14
CA LEU A 10 -17.55 -5.39 7.59
C LEU A 10 -16.18 -5.41 8.18
N LYS A 11 -15.86 -6.50 8.79
CA LYS A 11 -14.51 -6.69 9.19
C LYS A 11 -13.81 -7.15 7.96
N PRO A 12 -12.76 -6.48 7.54
CA PRO A 12 -12.05 -6.93 6.36
C PRO A 12 -11.47 -8.30 6.63
N GLU A 13 -11.51 -9.12 5.63
CA GLU A 13 -10.96 -10.44 5.76
C GLU A 13 -9.48 -10.36 5.96
N THR A 14 -8.83 -9.37 5.40
CA THR A 14 -7.43 -9.18 5.61
C THR A 14 -7.26 -7.80 6.16
N GLU A 15 -6.42 -7.69 7.12
CA GLU A 15 -6.13 -6.41 7.69
C GLU A 15 -5.28 -5.64 6.72
N LEU A 16 -5.71 -4.44 6.40
CA LEU A 16 -4.93 -3.60 5.53
C LEU A 16 -3.94 -2.82 6.38
N ARG A 17 -2.82 -2.51 5.78
CA ARG A 17 -1.77 -1.79 6.48
C ARG A 17 -1.90 -0.31 6.23
N PRO A 18 -1.91 0.50 7.28
CA PRO A 18 -1.92 1.95 7.07
C PRO A 18 -0.56 2.42 6.58
N CYS A 19 -0.58 3.37 5.71
CA CYS A 19 0.64 3.90 5.15
C CYS A 19 0.47 5.37 4.83
N TYR A 20 1.59 6.02 4.51
CA TYR A 20 1.57 7.37 4.03
C TYR A 20 2.08 7.37 2.61
N ILE A 21 1.47 8.21 1.79
CA ILE A 21 1.99 8.47 0.48
C ILE A 21 2.79 9.75 0.60
N LEU A 22 4.04 9.70 0.17
CA LEU A 22 4.91 10.85 0.28
C LEU A 22 4.76 11.69 -0.97
N GLY A 23 4.33 12.90 -0.79
CA GLY A 23 4.15 13.77 -1.92
C GLY A 23 5.23 14.81 -1.99
N HIS A 24 5.03 15.77 -2.86
CA HIS A 24 5.98 16.85 -2.99
C HIS A 24 5.92 17.69 -1.71
N ASN A 25 6.96 18.37 -1.43
CA ASN A 25 7.01 19.25 -0.27
C ASN A 25 6.84 18.51 1.03
N LYS A 26 7.27 17.26 1.04
CA LYS A 26 7.24 16.47 2.26
C LYS A 26 5.85 16.28 2.83
N SER A 27 4.83 16.40 2.01
CA SER A 27 3.49 16.14 2.49
C SER A 27 3.28 14.65 2.62
N LYS A 28 2.43 14.28 3.55
CA LYS A 28 2.11 12.90 3.79
C LYS A 28 0.61 12.73 3.69
N ILE A 29 0.20 11.81 2.87
CA ILE A 29 -1.21 11.54 2.68
C ILE A 29 -1.51 10.18 3.25
N LYS A 30 -2.51 10.11 4.10
CA LYS A 30 -2.87 8.84 4.72
C LYS A 30 -3.54 7.93 3.71
N ALA A 31 -3.19 6.68 3.77
CA ALA A 31 -3.75 5.71 2.84
C ALA A 31 -3.71 4.33 3.46
N LEU A 32 -4.45 3.42 2.85
CA LEU A 32 -4.44 2.04 3.27
C LEU A 32 -3.87 1.21 2.13
N PHE A 33 -2.89 0.42 2.45
CA PHE A 33 -2.22 -0.39 1.44
C PHE A 33 -2.98 -1.69 1.25
N HIS A 34 -3.33 -1.99 0.03
CA HIS A 34 -4.04 -3.22 -0.29
C HIS A 34 -3.08 -4.31 -0.73
N CYS A 35 -2.33 -4.06 -1.75
CA CYS A 35 -1.41 -5.08 -2.24
C CYS A 35 -0.47 -4.48 -3.25
N TRP A 36 0.55 -5.25 -3.61
CA TRP A 36 1.46 -4.87 -4.67
C TRP A 36 0.93 -5.42 -5.98
N THR A 37 1.18 -4.72 -7.04
CA THR A 37 0.78 -5.18 -8.36
C THR A 37 1.87 -4.82 -9.34
N GLU A 38 1.77 -5.36 -10.54
CA GLU A 38 2.71 -5.05 -11.58
C GLU A 38 2.01 -4.24 -12.65
N ILE A 39 2.66 -3.21 -13.09
CA ILE A 39 2.15 -2.39 -14.17
C ILE A 39 2.99 -2.65 -15.38
N TYR A 40 2.32 -2.96 -16.46
CA TYR A 40 3.00 -3.21 -17.71
C TYR A 40 3.10 -1.91 -18.47
N TYR A 41 4.24 -1.62 -18.98
CA TYR A 41 4.37 -0.44 -19.82
C TYR A 41 5.12 -0.81 -21.08
N GLY A 42 4.77 -0.13 -22.17
CA GLY A 42 5.45 -0.35 -23.42
C GLY A 42 5.28 0.88 -24.28
N MET A 43 6.36 1.38 -24.76
CA MET A 43 6.32 2.57 -25.56
C MET A 43 7.55 2.61 -26.43
N HIS A 44 7.36 2.85 -27.69
CA HIS A 44 8.48 2.99 -28.62
C HIS A 44 9.44 1.84 -28.55
N GLY A 45 8.88 0.63 -28.50
CA GLY A 45 9.73 -0.55 -28.49
C GLY A 45 10.28 -0.95 -27.15
N MET A 46 10.03 -0.15 -26.14
CA MET A 46 10.50 -0.51 -24.81
C MET A 46 9.36 -1.09 -24.04
N HIS A 47 9.59 -2.28 -23.51
CA HIS A 47 8.55 -2.95 -22.77
C HIS A 47 9.10 -3.35 -21.42
N GLY A 48 8.26 -3.39 -20.44
CA GLY A 48 8.69 -3.84 -19.15
C GLY A 48 7.55 -3.79 -18.16
N THR A 49 7.84 -4.22 -16.95
CA THR A 49 6.87 -4.14 -15.87
C THR A 49 7.54 -3.46 -14.72
N LYS A 50 6.76 -2.82 -13.91
CA LYS A 50 7.27 -2.25 -12.68
C LYS A 50 6.24 -2.47 -11.60
N THR A 51 6.69 -2.53 -10.39
CA THR A 51 5.82 -2.79 -9.26
C THR A 51 5.18 -1.50 -8.81
N ALA A 52 3.93 -1.59 -8.43
CA ALA A 52 3.23 -0.47 -7.85
C ALA A 52 2.38 -0.97 -6.71
N ALA A 53 2.02 -0.07 -5.84
CA ALA A 53 1.18 -0.40 -4.72
C ALA A 53 -0.23 0.07 -5.00
N ILE A 54 -1.20 -0.76 -4.67
CA ILE A 54 -2.58 -0.36 -4.76
C ILE A 54 -2.97 0.14 -3.38
N VAL A 55 -3.35 1.39 -3.29
CA VAL A 55 -3.71 1.99 -2.01
C VAL A 55 -5.06 2.66 -2.11
N GLU A 56 -5.70 2.75 -0.98
CA GLU A 56 -7.01 3.39 -0.88
C GLU A 56 -6.86 4.66 -0.06
N LEU A 57 -7.40 5.74 -0.57
CA LEU A 57 -7.31 7.03 0.11
C LEU A 57 -8.50 7.23 1.02
N GLU A 58 -8.42 8.29 1.80
CA GLU A 58 -9.44 8.57 2.79
C GLU A 58 -10.83 8.69 2.19
N ASP A 59 -10.94 9.19 0.99
CA ASP A 59 -12.25 9.36 0.38
C ASP A 59 -12.72 8.09 -0.32
N GLY A 60 -11.98 7.00 -0.17
CA GLY A 60 -12.38 5.75 -0.78
C GLY A 60 -11.84 5.53 -2.16
N SER A 61 -11.14 6.50 -2.73
CA SER A 61 -10.61 6.30 -4.07
C SER A 61 -9.37 5.41 -4.00
N VAL A 62 -9.12 4.71 -5.06
CA VAL A 62 -8.02 3.76 -5.11
C VAL A 62 -7.07 4.22 -6.19
N THR A 63 -5.80 4.15 -5.90
CA THR A 63 -4.80 4.61 -6.85
C THR A 63 -3.56 3.75 -6.76
N LEU A 64 -2.68 3.95 -7.71
CA LEU A 64 -1.43 3.22 -7.78
C LEU A 64 -0.31 4.15 -7.41
N ILE A 65 0.57 3.66 -6.55
CA ILE A 65 1.66 4.48 -6.06
C ILE A 65 2.96 3.74 -6.24
N HIS A 66 4.01 4.46 -6.57
CA HIS A 66 5.32 3.86 -6.69
C HIS A 66 5.80 3.41 -5.33
N PRO A 67 6.53 2.30 -5.27
CA PRO A 67 6.98 1.81 -3.97
C PRO A 67 7.81 2.82 -3.21
N GLN A 68 8.59 3.62 -3.90
CA GLN A 68 9.45 4.55 -3.21
C GLN A 68 8.68 5.71 -2.60
N SER A 69 7.41 5.85 -2.93
CA SER A 69 6.61 6.93 -2.38
C SER A 69 5.70 6.48 -1.25
N ILE A 70 5.87 5.26 -0.78
CA ILE A 70 5.06 4.74 0.29
C ILE A 70 5.88 4.52 1.53
N LYS A 71 5.31 4.87 2.66
CA LYS A 71 5.95 4.58 3.92
C LYS A 71 4.89 4.02 4.84
N PHE A 72 5.13 2.82 5.35
CA PHE A 72 4.15 2.21 6.23
C PHE A 72 4.21 2.87 7.61
N VAL A 73 3.03 3.05 8.17
CA VAL A 73 2.94 3.77 9.42
C VAL A 73 3.51 2.95 10.56
N SER A 74 3.10 1.71 10.63
CA SER A 74 3.63 0.89 11.69
C SER A 74 4.43 -0.17 11.06
N GLY A 75 5.63 -0.27 11.48
CA GLY A 75 6.48 -1.27 10.95
C GLY A 75 6.25 -2.56 11.66
N ILE A 76 5.98 -3.58 10.90
CA ILE A 76 5.94 -4.90 11.46
C ILE A 76 7.32 -5.52 11.39
N PHE A 77 8.29 -4.71 10.97
CA PHE A 77 9.63 -5.22 10.81
C PHE A 77 10.14 -5.83 12.10
N ASN A 78 9.91 -5.15 13.21
CA ASN A 78 10.41 -5.64 14.46
C ASN A 78 9.55 -6.73 15.08
N GLU A 79 8.43 -7.04 14.44
CA GLU A 79 7.60 -8.09 14.95
C GLU A 79 8.00 -9.44 14.40
N TYR A 80 8.82 -9.46 13.39
CA TYR A 80 9.30 -10.70 12.85
C TYR A 80 10.48 -11.17 13.69
N SER A 81 10.59 -12.45 13.79
CA SER A 81 11.74 -13.02 14.48
C SER A 81 12.88 -13.03 13.52
N TRP A 82 13.80 -12.15 13.71
CA TRP A 82 14.94 -12.07 12.82
C TRP A 82 16.02 -12.97 13.32
N VAL A 83 16.42 -13.89 12.49
CA VAL A 83 17.53 -14.74 12.85
C VAL A 83 18.74 -14.11 12.26
N GLU A 84 19.63 -13.66 13.11
CA GLU A 84 20.83 -13.11 12.63
C GLU A 84 21.61 -14.16 12.04
N GLU A 85 21.95 -14.02 10.78
CA GLU A 85 22.76 -14.98 10.17
C GLU A 85 24.04 -14.94 10.79
N GLU A 86 24.39 -15.99 11.45
CA GLU A 86 25.66 -16.06 11.97
C GLU A 86 26.58 -16.09 10.90
N LYS A 87 27.61 -15.34 10.97
CA LYS A 87 28.58 -15.42 10.02
C LYS A 87 29.18 -16.72 10.12
N LEU A 88 28.99 -17.50 9.15
CA LEU A 88 29.66 -18.73 9.12
C LEU A 88 31.02 -18.44 8.79
N GLU A 89 31.85 -18.70 9.59
CA GLU A 89 33.20 -18.42 9.27
C GLU A 89 33.78 -19.49 8.61
#